data_ce68c69ba47a3e57cdb9a80dccf820cd
#
_entry.id   ce68c69ba47a3e57cdb9a80dccf820cd
#
_cell.length_a   1.000
_cell.length_b   1.000
_cell.length_c   1.000
_cell.angle_alpha   90.00
_cell.angle_beta   90.00
_cell.angle_gamma   90.00
#
_symmetry.space_group_name_H-M   'P 1'
#
loop_
_entity.id
_entity.type
_entity.pdbx_description
1 polymer ?
#
loop_
_entity_poly.entity_id
_entity_poly.type
_entity_poly.pdbx_seq_one_letter_code
_entity_poly.pdbx_strand_id
1 'polypeptide(L)'
;MQTAMNQSTRFTSPIASRCVPGAMNADLPAGRFRSGMSKLGGACTIITSSHEGERAGLTATAVCSVSAEPPRLLVCINRNVRAHQIISEGGVLGVNVLDAHHESLAMRFAGMVQGVVGNDRFLE
;
A
#
# COMPACT_ATOMS: atom_id res chain seq x y z
N MET A 1 40.48 14.78 27.68
CA MET A 1 40.93 14.32 26.33
C MET A 1 40.35 12.91 26.14
N GLN A 2 39.16 12.80 25.54
CA GLN A 2 38.45 11.54 25.45
C GLN A 2 38.12 11.28 23.98
N THR A 3 38.85 10.35 23.39
CA THR A 3 38.74 9.96 22.00
C THR A 3 37.52 9.01 21.85
N ALA A 4 36.47 9.48 21.21
CA ALA A 4 35.34 8.65 20.84
C ALA A 4 35.71 7.82 19.60
N MET A 5 35.85 6.51 19.78
CA MET A 5 35.94 5.55 18.68
C MET A 5 34.58 5.39 18.03
N ASN A 6 34.42 5.93 16.84
CA ASN A 6 33.28 5.68 15.95
C ASN A 6 33.47 4.30 15.32
N GLN A 7 32.84 3.27 15.86
CA GLN A 7 32.72 1.94 15.22
C GLN A 7 31.53 1.95 14.27
N SER A 8 31.77 2.32 13.03
CA SER A 8 30.87 2.07 11.91
C SER A 8 30.75 0.55 11.69
N THR A 9 29.73 -0.06 12.25
CA THR A 9 29.40 -1.47 11.98
C THR A 9 28.88 -1.55 10.53
N ARG A 10 29.76 -1.92 9.59
CA ARG A 10 29.33 -2.27 8.23
C ARG A 10 28.52 -3.54 8.30
N PHE A 11 27.23 -3.41 8.07
CA PHE A 11 26.34 -4.56 7.91
C PHE A 11 26.65 -5.23 6.57
N THR A 12 27.53 -6.22 6.56
CA THR A 12 27.81 -7.07 5.41
C THR A 12 26.75 -8.16 5.33
N SER A 13 25.60 -7.87 4.71
CA SER A 13 24.60 -8.89 4.41
C SER A 13 25.10 -9.80 3.26
N PRO A 14 25.04 -11.14 3.41
CA PRO A 14 25.37 -12.07 2.32
C PRO A 14 24.47 -11.91 1.09
N ILE A 15 23.35 -11.20 1.22
CA ILE A 15 22.38 -10.92 0.14
C ILE A 15 22.92 -9.84 -0.82
N ALA A 16 23.75 -8.90 -0.34
CA ALA A 16 24.31 -7.83 -1.17
C ALA A 16 25.31 -8.32 -2.22
N SER A 17 25.88 -9.51 -2.06
CA SER A 17 26.88 -10.07 -2.99
C SER A 17 26.28 -10.72 -4.26
N ARG A 18 24.97 -10.78 -4.39
CA ARG A 18 24.27 -11.35 -5.58
C ARG A 18 23.68 -10.32 -6.54
N CYS A 19 23.84 -9.02 -6.29
CA CYS A 19 23.56 -8.01 -7.31
C CYS A 19 24.65 -8.05 -8.37
N VAL A 20 24.37 -8.69 -9.51
CA VAL A 20 25.27 -8.71 -10.67
C VAL A 20 25.15 -7.35 -11.36
N PRO A 21 26.22 -6.51 -11.38
CA PRO A 21 26.21 -5.27 -12.15
C PRO A 21 26.10 -5.64 -13.64
N GLY A 22 25.03 -5.20 -14.30
CA GLY A 22 24.81 -5.41 -15.74
C GLY A 22 23.52 -6.13 -16.11
N ALA A 23 22.79 -6.74 -15.16
CA ALA A 23 21.49 -7.39 -15.44
C ALA A 23 20.28 -6.43 -15.28
N MET A 24 20.50 -5.13 -15.12
CA MET A 24 19.47 -4.16 -14.73
C MET A 24 18.64 -3.59 -15.88
N ASN A 25 18.83 -4.05 -17.14
CA ASN A 25 18.12 -3.48 -18.29
C ASN A 25 17.18 -4.45 -19.04
N ALA A 26 16.86 -5.59 -18.45
CA ALA A 26 15.78 -6.41 -19.00
C ALA A 26 14.49 -6.04 -18.24
N ASP A 27 13.53 -5.41 -18.94
CA ASP A 27 12.21 -5.15 -18.40
C ASP A 27 11.60 -6.44 -17.86
N LEU A 28 11.31 -6.45 -16.56
CA LEU A 28 10.69 -7.61 -15.92
C LEU A 28 9.26 -7.76 -16.45
N PRO A 29 8.90 -8.90 -17.08
CA PRO A 29 7.54 -9.12 -17.57
C PRO A 29 6.52 -8.94 -16.42
N ALA A 30 5.44 -8.21 -16.70
CA ALA A 30 4.42 -7.87 -15.69
C ALA A 30 3.86 -9.09 -14.95
N GLY A 31 3.78 -10.25 -15.63
CA GLY A 31 3.35 -11.52 -15.01
C GLY A 31 4.34 -12.02 -13.94
N ARG A 32 5.64 -11.91 -14.19
CA ARG A 32 6.67 -12.29 -13.20
C ARG A 32 6.70 -11.33 -12.02
N PHE A 33 6.52 -10.03 -12.27
CA PHE A 33 6.39 -9.04 -11.21
C PHE A 33 5.20 -9.35 -10.31
N ARG A 34 4.00 -9.57 -10.89
CA ARG A 34 2.78 -9.91 -10.12
C ARG A 34 2.96 -11.19 -9.31
N SER A 35 3.57 -12.23 -9.90
CA SER A 35 3.86 -13.49 -9.20
C SER A 35 4.83 -13.31 -8.03
N GLY A 36 5.80 -12.40 -8.14
CA GLY A 36 6.67 -12.02 -7.03
C GLY A 36 5.93 -11.28 -5.94
N MET A 37 5.14 -10.26 -6.33
CA MET A 37 4.39 -9.43 -5.37
C MET A 37 3.28 -10.19 -4.65
N SER A 38 2.67 -11.22 -5.27
CA SER A 38 1.67 -12.07 -4.61
C SER A 38 2.20 -12.89 -3.44
N LYS A 39 3.53 -13.01 -3.32
CA LYS A 39 4.20 -13.69 -2.19
C LYS A 39 4.53 -12.74 -1.05
N LEU A 40 4.38 -11.44 -1.27
CA LEU A 40 4.61 -10.44 -0.24
C LEU A 40 3.36 -10.34 0.65
N GLY A 41 3.45 -10.88 1.85
CA GLY A 41 2.40 -10.75 2.85
C GLY A 41 2.28 -9.30 3.35
N GLY A 42 1.07 -8.86 3.60
CA GLY A 42 0.78 -7.54 4.16
C GLY A 42 -0.63 -7.49 4.72
N ALA A 43 -0.87 -6.53 5.62
CA ALA A 43 -2.22 -6.28 6.11
C ALA A 43 -3.12 -5.83 4.96
N CYS A 44 -4.30 -6.43 4.87
CA CYS A 44 -5.34 -5.96 3.95
C CYS A 44 -6.11 -4.81 4.63
N THR A 45 -6.21 -3.69 3.94
CA THR A 45 -6.92 -2.51 4.44
C THR A 45 -7.93 -2.00 3.42
N ILE A 46 -8.98 -1.33 3.91
CA ILE A 46 -9.84 -0.51 3.06
C ILE A 46 -9.57 0.95 3.39
N ILE A 47 -9.17 1.70 2.37
CA ILE A 47 -9.04 3.14 2.45
C ILE A 47 -10.34 3.76 2.00
N THR A 48 -10.90 4.64 2.82
CA THR A 48 -12.16 5.32 2.55
C THR A 48 -11.99 6.83 2.64
N SER A 49 -12.81 7.55 1.89
CA SER A 49 -12.91 9.01 1.95
C SER A 49 -14.27 9.47 1.50
N SER A 50 -14.60 10.72 1.79
CA SER A 50 -15.78 11.38 1.24
C SER A 50 -15.49 12.86 0.95
N HIS A 51 -16.10 13.37 -0.12
CA HIS A 51 -16.05 14.78 -0.49
C HIS A 51 -17.38 15.16 -1.16
N GLU A 52 -18.00 16.27 -0.73
CA GLU A 52 -19.27 16.78 -1.27
C GLU A 52 -20.40 15.73 -1.35
N GLY A 53 -20.49 14.83 -0.38
CA GLY A 53 -21.51 13.77 -0.34
C GLY A 53 -21.19 12.53 -1.17
N GLU A 54 -20.15 12.55 -1.98
CA GLU A 54 -19.64 11.37 -2.68
C GLU A 54 -18.68 10.59 -1.78
N ARG A 55 -18.88 9.27 -1.67
CA ARG A 55 -18.00 8.37 -0.94
C ARG A 55 -17.14 7.56 -1.90
N ALA A 56 -15.89 7.35 -1.54
CA ALA A 56 -15.01 6.48 -2.28
C ALA A 56 -14.22 5.58 -1.34
N GLY A 57 -13.88 4.39 -1.84
CA GLY A 57 -13.05 3.46 -1.11
C GLY A 57 -12.37 2.47 -2.04
N LEU A 58 -11.24 1.95 -1.58
CA LEU A 58 -10.47 0.93 -2.28
C LEU A 58 -9.76 0.01 -1.30
N THR A 59 -9.53 -1.23 -1.72
CA THR A 59 -8.69 -2.17 -1.00
C THR A 59 -7.23 -1.87 -1.29
N ALA A 60 -6.41 -1.79 -0.24
CA ALA A 60 -4.99 -1.52 -0.34
C ALA A 60 -4.18 -2.37 0.65
N THR A 61 -2.98 -2.76 0.22
CA THR A 61 -1.96 -3.39 1.08
C THR A 61 -0.74 -2.48 1.26
N ALA A 62 -0.65 -1.39 0.47
CA ALA A 62 0.46 -0.44 0.50
C ALA A 62 0.22 0.67 1.53
N VAL A 63 0.18 0.27 2.80
CA VAL A 63 0.00 1.17 3.96
C VAL A 63 1.11 0.88 4.96
N CYS A 64 1.79 1.93 5.43
CA CYS A 64 2.79 1.77 6.48
C CYS A 64 2.86 2.98 7.41
N SER A 65 3.21 2.72 8.67
CA SER A 65 3.53 3.76 9.64
C SER A 65 4.87 4.41 9.30
N VAL A 66 4.93 5.73 9.34
CA VAL A 66 6.14 6.52 9.06
C VAL A 66 6.77 7.04 10.35
N SER A 67 5.96 7.60 11.25
CA SER A 67 6.42 8.09 12.55
C SER A 67 5.29 8.09 13.58
N ALA A 68 5.66 7.98 14.85
CA ALA A 68 4.74 8.08 15.98
C ALA A 68 4.58 9.52 16.48
N GLU A 69 5.65 10.32 16.41
CA GLU A 69 5.67 11.74 16.83
C GLU A 69 6.33 12.62 15.76
N PRO A 70 5.58 13.48 15.09
CA PRO A 70 4.11 13.47 15.00
C PRO A 70 3.61 12.21 14.30
N PRO A 71 2.38 11.74 14.58
CA PRO A 71 1.84 10.54 13.94
C PRO A 71 1.69 10.74 12.44
N ARG A 72 2.32 9.86 11.67
CA ARG A 72 2.31 9.89 10.20
C ARG A 72 2.12 8.51 9.62
N LEU A 73 1.27 8.43 8.61
CA LEU A 73 0.96 7.23 7.86
C LEU A 73 1.22 7.49 6.37
N LEU A 74 1.78 6.51 5.68
CA LEU A 74 1.91 6.51 4.23
C LEU A 74 0.90 5.54 3.64
N VAL A 75 0.15 6.01 2.63
CA VAL A 75 -0.78 5.21 1.84
C VAL A 75 -0.49 5.44 0.37
N CYS A 76 -0.20 4.38 -0.39
CA CYS A 76 0.01 4.49 -1.83
C CYS A 76 -1.27 4.17 -2.58
N ILE A 77 -1.76 5.12 -3.36
CA ILE A 77 -3.01 5.03 -4.12
C ILE A 77 -2.74 5.32 -5.59
N ASN A 78 -3.25 4.46 -6.47
CA ASN A 78 -3.15 4.68 -7.91
C ASN A 78 -3.92 5.95 -8.31
N ARG A 79 -3.29 6.83 -9.07
CA ARG A 79 -3.89 8.10 -9.54
C ARG A 79 -5.06 7.90 -10.49
N ASN A 80 -5.17 6.76 -11.14
CA ASN A 80 -6.20 6.47 -12.14
C ASN A 80 -7.52 5.95 -11.53
N VAL A 81 -7.60 5.83 -10.20
CA VAL A 81 -8.85 5.41 -9.53
C VAL A 81 -9.61 6.61 -9.00
N ARG A 82 -10.95 6.55 -9.05
CA ARG A 82 -11.84 7.64 -8.58
C ARG A 82 -11.55 8.02 -7.13
N ALA A 83 -11.24 7.05 -6.28
CA ALA A 83 -10.92 7.28 -4.87
C ALA A 83 -9.73 8.22 -4.67
N HIS A 84 -8.73 8.21 -5.57
CA HIS A 84 -7.60 9.14 -5.49
C HIS A 84 -8.07 10.60 -5.59
N GLN A 85 -8.97 10.90 -6.53
CA GLN A 85 -9.49 12.25 -6.71
C GLN A 85 -10.25 12.71 -5.46
N ILE A 86 -11.20 11.89 -4.96
CA ILE A 86 -12.01 12.20 -3.77
C ILE A 86 -11.14 12.41 -2.52
N ILE A 87 -10.09 11.61 -2.33
CA ILE A 87 -9.15 11.77 -1.23
C ILE A 87 -8.37 13.08 -1.36
N SER A 88 -7.93 13.42 -2.59
CA SER A 88 -7.15 14.64 -2.85
C SER A 88 -7.97 15.90 -2.64
N GLU A 89 -9.24 15.89 -3.01
CA GLU A 89 -10.17 17.01 -2.87
C GLU A 89 -10.68 17.14 -1.42
N GLY A 90 -11.00 16.00 -0.78
CA GLY A 90 -11.52 15.97 0.59
C GLY A 90 -10.44 16.16 1.67
N GLY A 91 -9.18 15.90 1.36
CA GLY A 91 -8.05 16.09 2.29
C GLY A 91 -8.04 15.17 3.51
N VAL A 92 -8.95 14.20 3.57
CA VAL A 92 -9.08 13.24 4.68
C VAL A 92 -9.23 11.82 4.16
N LEU A 93 -8.75 10.84 4.92
CA LEU A 93 -8.95 9.44 4.63
C LEU A 93 -9.11 8.62 5.92
N GLY A 94 -9.90 7.55 5.84
CA GLY A 94 -10.01 6.52 6.86
C GLY A 94 -9.21 5.29 6.44
N VAL A 95 -8.53 4.66 7.39
CA VAL A 95 -7.82 3.38 7.20
C VAL A 95 -8.50 2.33 8.06
N ASN A 96 -9.09 1.33 7.42
CA ASN A 96 -9.80 0.23 8.08
C ASN A 96 -8.99 -1.05 7.89
N VAL A 97 -8.40 -1.56 8.95
CA VAL A 97 -7.65 -2.83 8.92
C VAL A 97 -8.64 -3.98 8.96
N LEU A 98 -8.53 -4.89 7.99
CA LEU A 98 -9.42 -6.04 7.88
C LEU A 98 -8.84 -7.25 8.61
N ASP A 99 -9.71 -8.06 9.16
CA ASP A 99 -9.37 -9.41 9.61
C ASP A 99 -9.76 -10.48 8.57
N ALA A 100 -9.48 -11.75 8.88
CA ALA A 100 -9.70 -12.87 7.96
C ALA A 100 -11.20 -13.08 7.58
N HIS A 101 -12.14 -12.59 8.39
CA HIS A 101 -13.58 -12.75 8.13
C HIS A 101 -14.12 -11.70 7.15
N HIS A 102 -13.33 -10.69 6.80
CA HIS A 102 -13.73 -9.59 5.92
C HIS A 102 -13.30 -9.77 4.45
N GLU A 103 -13.04 -11.01 4.00
CA GLU A 103 -12.62 -11.27 2.61
C GLU A 103 -13.62 -10.73 1.58
N SER A 104 -14.92 -10.96 1.80
CA SER A 104 -15.97 -10.48 0.90
C SER A 104 -15.97 -8.94 0.78
N LEU A 105 -15.71 -8.25 1.88
CA LEU A 105 -15.61 -6.81 1.92
C LEU A 105 -14.34 -6.33 1.18
N ALA A 106 -13.21 -7.01 1.38
CA ALA A 106 -11.97 -6.73 0.66
C ALA A 106 -12.17 -6.85 -0.86
N MET A 107 -12.85 -7.91 -1.33
CA MET A 107 -13.13 -8.14 -2.75
C MET A 107 -14.06 -7.08 -3.33
N ARG A 108 -15.07 -6.64 -2.58
CA ARG A 108 -16.01 -5.58 -2.96
C ARG A 108 -15.26 -4.25 -3.21
N PHE A 109 -14.40 -3.85 -2.30
CA PHE A 109 -13.61 -2.62 -2.43
C PHE A 109 -12.43 -2.76 -3.39
N ALA A 110 -11.97 -3.97 -3.70
CA ALA A 110 -11.02 -4.25 -4.77
C ALA A 110 -11.66 -4.13 -6.17
N GLY A 111 -12.98 -3.99 -6.28
CA GLY A 111 -13.70 -3.94 -7.56
C GLY A 111 -13.83 -5.30 -8.24
N MET A 112 -13.73 -6.39 -7.46
CA MET A 112 -13.83 -7.76 -7.98
C MET A 112 -15.27 -8.32 -7.92
N VAL A 113 -16.21 -7.56 -7.37
CA VAL A 113 -17.64 -7.90 -7.36
C VAL A 113 -18.33 -7.21 -8.54
N GLN A 114 -18.87 -8.00 -9.47
CA GLN A 114 -19.49 -7.49 -10.67
C GLN A 114 -20.74 -6.64 -10.33
N GLY A 115 -20.88 -5.50 -10.99
CA GLY A 115 -22.01 -4.59 -10.82
C GLY A 115 -21.94 -3.68 -9.59
N VAL A 116 -20.97 -3.86 -8.69
CA VAL A 116 -20.81 -3.05 -7.48
C VAL A 116 -19.78 -1.94 -7.72
N VAL A 117 -20.23 -0.71 -7.90
CA VAL A 117 -19.38 0.44 -8.20
C VAL A 117 -19.72 1.66 -7.33
N GLY A 118 -18.78 2.58 -7.17
CA GLY A 118 -19.01 3.85 -6.47
C GLY A 118 -19.57 3.66 -5.06
N ASN A 119 -20.68 4.32 -4.79
CA ASN A 119 -21.37 4.30 -3.49
C ASN A 119 -21.96 2.92 -3.13
N ASP A 120 -22.26 2.07 -4.13
CA ASP A 120 -22.81 0.73 -3.88
C ASP A 120 -21.85 -0.18 -3.11
N ARG A 121 -20.56 0.13 -3.13
CA ARG A 121 -19.55 -0.57 -2.33
C ARG A 121 -19.79 -0.45 -0.83
N PHE A 122 -20.49 0.59 -0.39
CA PHE A 122 -20.80 0.90 1.02
C PHE A 122 -22.18 0.39 1.47
N LEU A 123 -22.94 -0.22 0.56
CA LEU A 123 -24.24 -0.81 0.88
C LEU A 123 -24.05 -2.28 1.29
N GLU A 124 -24.83 -2.73 2.26
CA GLU A 124 -24.88 -4.14 2.70
C GLU A 124 -25.66 -5.01 1.72
#